data_7546b2e10055971d540a31c00e53402a
#
_entry.id   7546b2e10055971d540a31c00e53402a
#
_cell.length_a   1.000
_cell.length_b   1.000
_cell.length_c   1.000
_cell.angle_alpha   90.00
_cell.angle_beta   90.00
_cell.angle_gamma   90.00
#
_symmetry.space_group_name_H-M   'P 1'
#
loop_
_entity.id
_entity.type
_entity.pdbx_description
1 polymer ?
#
loop_
_entity_poly.entity_id
_entity_poly.type
_entity_poly.pdbx_seq_one_letter_code
_entity_poly.pdbx_strand_id
1 'polypeptide(L)'
;MKIDVYTDGSATTKDKPGGWAYVLVMDGVKRAECGGHMPGASNNDAEMEAAIQGLGAAFKFINASREANAETSQVSFDVTLCSDSQLVLGWASGRYRFKQQDKLPKYNQLMFIVKRLNVQTRWVEGHSGDEHNERCDKLANEARKGVTKKKERADAIEAGNTLIGSKKSGTLCVWYKNCLKVIDLETNVIEDYDRDIHGARGSALEIREEKSR
;
A
#
# COMPACT_ATOMS: atom_id res chain seq x y z
N MET A 1 -2.82 3.39 17.67
CA MET A 1 -2.10 2.53 16.70
C MET A 1 -1.26 3.41 15.82
N LYS A 2 0.03 3.14 15.74
CA LYS A 2 0.96 3.87 14.88
C LYS A 2 1.05 3.18 13.52
N ILE A 3 0.93 3.96 12.42
CA ILE A 3 1.04 3.46 11.05
C ILE A 3 2.13 4.25 10.34
N ASP A 4 3.26 3.61 10.07
CA ASP A 4 4.33 4.16 9.25
C ASP A 4 4.16 3.66 7.81
N VAL A 5 4.06 4.57 6.87
CA VAL A 5 3.91 4.30 5.43
C VAL A 5 5.20 4.67 4.74
N TYR A 6 6.05 3.69 4.48
CA TYR A 6 7.27 3.88 3.71
C TYR A 6 6.95 3.83 2.23
N THR A 7 7.56 4.74 1.46
CA THR A 7 7.28 4.87 0.03
C THR A 7 8.52 5.22 -0.77
N ASP A 8 8.62 4.66 -1.96
CA ASP A 8 9.69 4.96 -2.90
C ASP A 8 9.20 4.88 -4.35
N GLY A 9 9.82 5.68 -5.22
CA GLY A 9 9.59 5.73 -6.64
C GLY A 9 10.87 5.52 -7.43
N SER A 10 10.82 4.75 -8.50
CA SER A 10 11.96 4.48 -9.37
C SER A 10 11.62 4.79 -10.82
N ALA A 11 12.33 5.74 -11.43
CA ALA A 11 12.28 6.00 -12.87
C ALA A 11 13.65 6.43 -13.38
N THR A 12 13.98 6.07 -14.63
CA THR A 12 15.26 6.45 -15.23
C THR A 12 15.17 7.72 -16.08
N THR A 13 14.11 7.84 -16.85
CA THR A 13 13.81 9.01 -17.68
C THR A 13 12.31 9.11 -17.90
N LYS A 14 11.83 10.29 -18.28
CA LYS A 14 10.40 10.59 -18.48
C LYS A 14 9.69 9.66 -19.48
N ASP A 15 10.41 9.12 -20.46
CA ASP A 15 9.86 8.28 -21.53
C ASP A 15 10.03 6.78 -21.26
N LYS A 16 10.64 6.40 -20.16
CA LYS A 16 10.86 5.01 -19.77
C LYS A 16 9.92 4.58 -18.67
N PRO A 17 9.74 3.26 -18.51
CA PRO A 17 8.92 2.74 -17.40
C PRO A 17 9.45 3.21 -16.06
N GLY A 18 8.53 3.63 -15.18
CA GLY A 18 8.75 3.83 -13.76
C GLY A 18 8.14 2.69 -12.94
N GLY A 19 8.46 2.66 -11.68
CA GLY A 19 7.87 1.80 -10.67
C GLY A 19 7.65 2.59 -9.39
N TRP A 20 6.65 2.23 -8.64
CA TRP A 20 6.37 2.77 -7.32
C TRP A 20 6.20 1.63 -6.33
N ALA A 21 6.49 1.90 -5.08
CA ALA A 21 6.27 0.92 -4.02
C ALA A 21 5.93 1.57 -2.69
N TYR A 22 5.29 0.79 -1.82
CA TYR A 22 5.14 1.12 -0.42
C TYR A 22 5.29 -0.11 0.47
N VAL A 23 5.67 0.14 1.72
CA VAL A 23 5.63 -0.80 2.85
C VAL A 23 4.82 -0.16 3.97
N LEU A 24 3.84 -0.90 4.48
CA LEU A 24 2.99 -0.50 5.60
C LEU A 24 3.49 -1.19 6.87
N VAL A 25 3.81 -0.39 7.88
CA VAL A 25 4.28 -0.87 9.19
C VAL A 25 3.29 -0.38 10.24
N MET A 26 2.75 -1.30 11.05
CA MET A 26 1.81 -0.98 12.11
C MET A 26 2.37 -1.42 13.45
N ASP A 27 2.50 -0.46 14.37
CA ASP A 27 3.12 -0.68 15.69
C ASP A 27 4.46 -1.44 15.59
N GLY A 28 5.31 -1.05 14.61
CA GLY A 28 6.63 -1.62 14.37
C GLY A 28 6.65 -2.95 13.59
N VAL A 29 5.49 -3.49 13.19
CA VAL A 29 5.40 -4.74 12.44
C VAL A 29 4.98 -4.48 10.99
N LYS A 30 5.73 -4.99 10.03
CA LYS A 30 5.37 -4.92 8.62
C LYS A 30 4.07 -5.71 8.38
N ARG A 31 3.05 -5.05 7.84
CA ARG A 31 1.72 -5.63 7.60
C ARG A 31 1.38 -5.79 6.13
N ALA A 32 1.88 -4.90 5.28
CA ALA A 32 1.64 -4.97 3.86
C ALA A 32 2.77 -4.33 3.08
N GLU A 33 2.96 -4.78 1.85
CA GLU A 33 3.85 -4.13 0.89
C GLU A 33 3.26 -4.26 -0.51
N CYS A 34 3.56 -3.30 -1.38
CA CYS A 34 3.20 -3.39 -2.77
C CYS A 34 4.05 -2.50 -3.65
N GLY A 35 4.20 -2.94 -4.89
CA GLY A 35 4.75 -2.15 -5.97
C GLY A 35 3.89 -2.20 -7.23
N GLY A 36 4.05 -1.22 -8.10
CA GLY A 36 3.33 -1.16 -9.35
C GLY A 36 4.13 -0.49 -10.46
N HIS A 37 3.94 -1.01 -11.68
CA HIS A 37 4.53 -0.46 -12.89
C HIS A 37 3.83 0.83 -13.31
N MET A 38 4.60 1.78 -13.81
CA MET A 38 4.12 3.09 -14.24
C MET A 38 4.76 3.46 -15.58
N PRO A 39 4.04 3.35 -16.71
CA PRO A 39 4.60 3.71 -18.02
C PRO A 39 4.86 5.21 -18.13
N GLY A 40 5.98 5.61 -18.72
CA GLY A 40 6.26 7.00 -19.06
C GLY A 40 6.31 7.98 -17.89
N ALA A 41 6.74 7.53 -16.70
CA ALA A 41 6.78 8.34 -15.49
C ALA A 41 8.16 8.95 -15.25
N SER A 42 8.19 10.18 -14.76
CA SER A 42 9.38 10.74 -14.12
C SER A 42 9.57 10.18 -12.71
N ASN A 43 10.76 10.34 -12.13
CA ASN A 43 11.00 9.92 -10.75
C ASN A 43 10.00 10.55 -9.77
N ASN A 44 9.78 11.86 -9.89
CA ASN A 44 8.81 12.57 -9.04
C ASN A 44 7.37 12.06 -9.22
N ASP A 45 7.00 11.58 -10.41
CA ASP A 45 5.69 10.98 -10.64
C ASP A 45 5.56 9.63 -9.93
N ALA A 46 6.60 8.83 -9.96
CA ALA A 46 6.65 7.54 -9.30
C ALA A 46 6.64 7.68 -7.77
N GLU A 47 7.39 8.64 -7.24
CA GLU A 47 7.40 9.00 -5.82
C GLU A 47 6.02 9.46 -5.31
N MET A 48 5.39 10.37 -6.06
CA MET A 48 4.05 10.85 -5.71
C MET A 48 3.02 9.72 -5.78
N GLU A 49 3.10 8.86 -6.80
CA GLU A 49 2.24 7.69 -6.91
C GLU A 49 2.43 6.72 -5.75
N ALA A 50 3.69 6.46 -5.34
CA ALA A 50 4.00 5.62 -4.18
C ALA A 50 3.31 6.15 -2.91
N ALA A 51 3.40 7.46 -2.65
CA ALA A 51 2.74 8.09 -1.51
C ALA A 51 1.20 7.99 -1.59
N ILE A 52 0.61 8.22 -2.77
CA ILE A 52 -0.85 8.08 -2.98
C ILE A 52 -1.30 6.64 -2.70
N GLN A 53 -0.58 5.66 -3.22
CA GLN A 53 -0.95 4.25 -3.07
C GLN A 53 -0.75 3.76 -1.63
N GLY A 54 0.37 4.11 -1.00
CA GLY A 54 0.67 3.73 0.38
C GLY A 54 -0.31 4.36 1.38
N LEU A 55 -0.53 5.67 1.29
CA LEU A 55 -1.50 6.36 2.14
C LEU A 55 -2.94 5.92 1.84
N GLY A 56 -3.25 5.61 0.57
CA GLY A 56 -4.52 5.02 0.18
C GLY A 56 -4.78 3.65 0.81
N ALA A 57 -3.73 2.82 0.94
CA ALA A 57 -3.81 1.54 1.63
C ALA A 57 -4.05 1.74 3.14
N ALA A 58 -3.31 2.66 3.77
CA ALA A 58 -3.53 3.02 5.17
C ALA A 58 -4.96 3.55 5.42
N PHE A 59 -5.46 4.42 4.54
CA PHE A 59 -6.82 4.95 4.62
C PHE A 59 -7.89 3.85 4.56
N LYS A 60 -7.74 2.90 3.64
CA LYS A 60 -8.65 1.75 3.54
C LYS A 60 -8.62 0.89 4.79
N PHE A 61 -7.43 0.60 5.32
CA PHE A 61 -7.28 -0.14 6.56
C PHE A 61 -7.98 0.56 7.73
N ILE A 62 -7.76 1.85 7.91
CA ILE A 62 -8.35 2.64 9.01
C ILE A 62 -9.89 2.63 8.91
N ASN A 63 -10.44 2.84 7.72
CA ASN A 63 -11.89 2.85 7.53
C ASN A 63 -12.51 1.48 7.85
N ALA A 64 -11.91 0.40 7.33
CA ALA A 64 -12.40 -0.93 7.61
C ALA A 64 -12.28 -1.31 9.10
N SER A 65 -11.19 -0.87 9.77
CA SER A 65 -11.03 -1.05 11.22
C SER A 65 -12.10 -0.30 12.03
N ARG A 66 -12.48 0.90 11.60
CA ARG A 66 -13.55 1.68 12.23
C ARG A 66 -14.92 1.05 12.02
N GLU A 67 -15.19 0.54 10.83
CA GLU A 67 -16.44 -0.17 10.53
C GLU A 67 -16.58 -1.46 11.35
N ALA A 68 -15.49 -2.22 11.50
CA ALA A 68 -15.47 -3.46 12.28
C ALA A 68 -15.66 -3.21 13.78
N ASN A 69 -15.24 -2.05 14.30
CA ASN A 69 -15.27 -1.71 15.72
C ASN A 69 -16.24 -0.54 16.01
N ALA A 70 -17.37 -0.45 15.30
CA ALA A 70 -18.32 0.64 15.40
C ALA A 70 -18.83 0.91 16.83
N GLU A 71 -18.88 -0.11 17.68
CA GLU A 71 -19.31 -0.01 19.08
C GLU A 71 -18.17 0.37 20.06
N THR A 72 -16.89 0.19 19.67
CA THR A 72 -15.72 0.49 20.51
C THR A 72 -14.87 1.65 20.00
N SER A 73 -15.42 2.58 19.32
CA SER A 73 -14.88 3.60 18.41
C SER A 73 -13.84 4.59 18.98
N GLN A 74 -12.90 4.14 19.83
CA GLN A 74 -11.84 5.00 20.39
C GLN A 74 -10.43 4.70 19.86
N VAL A 75 -10.27 3.93 18.76
CA VAL A 75 -8.93 3.69 18.22
C VAL A 75 -8.48 4.93 17.45
N SER A 76 -7.51 5.65 18.00
CA SER A 76 -6.79 6.69 17.26
C SER A 76 -5.68 6.06 16.42
N PHE A 77 -5.48 6.63 15.23
CA PHE A 77 -4.45 6.19 14.30
C PHE A 77 -3.50 7.36 14.03
N ASP A 78 -2.22 7.16 14.30
CA ASP A 78 -1.15 8.11 14.03
C ASP A 78 -0.45 7.66 12.74
N VAL A 79 -0.68 8.37 11.64
CA VAL A 79 -0.16 8.01 10.31
C VAL A 79 1.04 8.86 9.96
N THR A 80 2.17 8.23 9.65
CA THR A 80 3.40 8.87 9.23
C THR A 80 3.79 8.42 7.83
N LEU A 81 3.94 9.37 6.91
CA LEU A 81 4.55 9.15 5.60
C LEU A 81 6.07 9.22 5.73
N CYS A 82 6.76 8.11 5.41
CA CYS A 82 8.21 7.97 5.46
C CYS A 82 8.75 7.84 4.04
N SER A 83 9.66 8.71 3.64
CA SER A 83 10.25 8.68 2.28
C SER A 83 11.61 9.40 2.29
N ASP A 84 12.48 9.05 1.35
CA ASP A 84 13.69 9.81 1.05
C ASP A 84 13.43 10.97 0.08
N SER A 85 12.26 10.99 -0.56
CA SER A 85 11.82 12.07 -1.44
C SER A 85 11.43 13.34 -0.66
N GLN A 86 12.39 14.25 -0.49
CA GLN A 86 12.13 15.55 0.16
C GLN A 86 11.02 16.34 -0.55
N LEU A 87 10.87 16.13 -1.87
CA LEU A 87 9.86 16.81 -2.67
C LEU A 87 8.44 16.37 -2.29
N VAL A 88 8.21 15.06 -2.23
CA VAL A 88 6.91 14.49 -1.84
C VAL A 88 6.57 14.84 -0.40
N LEU A 89 7.53 14.71 0.53
CA LEU A 89 7.34 15.13 1.93
C LEU A 89 7.06 16.62 2.06
N GLY A 90 7.75 17.45 1.24
CA GLY A 90 7.54 18.88 1.19
C GLY A 90 6.14 19.26 0.72
N TRP A 91 5.60 18.54 -0.26
CA TRP A 91 4.20 18.70 -0.69
C TRP A 91 3.22 18.23 0.39
N ALA A 92 3.40 17.04 0.92
CA ALA A 92 2.53 16.46 1.94
C ALA A 92 2.46 17.33 3.21
N SER A 93 3.58 17.91 3.64
CA SER A 93 3.63 18.81 4.81
C SER A 93 3.23 20.26 4.51
N GLY A 94 2.98 20.61 3.24
CA GLY A 94 2.68 21.98 2.83
C GLY A 94 3.89 22.92 2.82
N ARG A 95 5.12 22.43 3.06
CA ARG A 95 6.35 23.23 2.99
C ARG A 95 6.68 23.68 1.57
N TYR A 96 6.30 22.89 0.55
CA TYR A 96 6.56 23.20 -0.84
C TYR A 96 5.27 23.47 -1.60
N ARG A 97 5.29 24.56 -2.38
CA ARG A 97 4.18 24.89 -3.26
C ARG A 97 4.22 24.00 -4.52
N PHE A 98 3.09 23.39 -4.84
CA PHE A 98 2.93 22.64 -6.07
C PHE A 98 2.77 23.57 -7.29
N LYS A 99 3.55 23.34 -8.36
CA LYS A 99 3.58 24.23 -9.52
C LYS A 99 3.18 23.55 -10.85
N GLN A 100 3.07 22.22 -10.88
CA GLN A 100 2.84 21.45 -12.09
C GLN A 100 1.33 21.31 -12.36
N GLN A 101 0.78 22.15 -13.22
CA GLN A 101 -0.67 22.20 -13.48
C GLN A 101 -1.21 20.92 -14.12
N ASP A 102 -0.42 20.28 -14.98
CA ASP A 102 -0.74 19.01 -15.63
C ASP A 102 -0.89 17.83 -14.66
N LYS A 103 -0.28 17.92 -13.48
CA LYS A 103 -0.31 16.90 -12.43
C LYS A 103 -1.19 17.28 -11.23
N LEU A 104 -1.88 18.39 -11.31
CA LEU A 104 -2.74 18.88 -10.25
C LEU A 104 -3.79 17.86 -9.75
N PRO A 105 -4.41 17.02 -10.60
CA PRO A 105 -5.33 15.99 -10.13
C PRO A 105 -4.68 14.98 -9.18
N LYS A 106 -3.47 14.51 -9.49
CA LYS A 106 -2.72 13.59 -8.62
C LYS A 106 -2.31 14.26 -7.31
N TYR A 107 -1.82 15.49 -7.40
CA TYR A 107 -1.50 16.27 -6.22
C TYR A 107 -2.73 16.46 -5.30
N ASN A 108 -3.88 16.78 -5.87
CA ASN A 108 -5.12 16.93 -5.10
C ASN A 108 -5.54 15.61 -4.43
N GLN A 109 -5.34 14.48 -5.11
CA GLN A 109 -5.58 13.15 -4.54
C GLN A 109 -4.65 12.88 -3.34
N LEU A 110 -3.36 13.17 -3.47
CA LEU A 110 -2.41 13.08 -2.36
C LEU A 110 -2.87 13.94 -1.18
N MET A 111 -3.15 15.22 -1.43
CA MET A 111 -3.53 16.17 -0.39
C MET A 111 -4.88 15.85 0.27
N PHE A 112 -5.81 15.26 -0.48
CA PHE A 112 -7.06 14.76 0.09
C PHE A 112 -6.79 13.69 1.17
N ILE A 113 -5.95 12.69 0.85
CA ILE A 113 -5.63 11.61 1.78
C ILE A 113 -4.81 12.14 2.96
N VAL A 114 -3.81 12.97 2.69
CA VAL A 114 -2.96 13.61 3.72
C VAL A 114 -3.82 14.34 4.76
N LYS A 115 -4.75 15.17 4.31
CA LYS A 115 -5.65 15.92 5.21
C LYS A 115 -6.60 14.99 5.95
N ARG A 116 -7.14 13.98 5.28
CA ARG A 116 -8.12 13.06 5.84
C ARG A 116 -7.54 12.20 6.96
N LEU A 117 -6.26 11.83 6.84
CA LEU A 117 -5.53 11.03 7.81
C LEU A 117 -4.71 11.87 8.81
N ASN A 118 -4.65 13.18 8.65
CA ASN A 118 -3.76 14.06 9.43
C ASN A 118 -2.30 13.56 9.43
N VAL A 119 -1.77 13.30 8.22
CA VAL A 119 -0.50 12.62 8.02
C VAL A 119 0.67 13.45 8.54
N GLN A 120 1.50 12.83 9.38
CA GLN A 120 2.84 13.33 9.73
C GLN A 120 3.82 12.96 8.61
N THR A 121 4.93 13.69 8.50
CA THR A 121 5.97 13.37 7.53
C THR A 121 7.30 13.10 8.22
N ARG A 122 7.99 12.05 7.80
CA ARG A 122 9.34 11.69 8.27
C ARG A 122 10.25 11.44 7.09
N TRP A 123 11.33 12.19 7.04
CA TRP A 123 12.39 11.92 6.07
C TRP A 123 13.23 10.72 6.53
N VAL A 124 13.53 9.85 5.59
CA VAL A 124 14.44 8.71 5.76
C VAL A 124 15.59 8.92 4.78
N GLU A 125 16.81 8.70 5.21
CA GLU A 125 17.95 8.80 4.31
C GLU A 125 17.96 7.61 3.35
N GLY A 126 18.02 7.89 2.05
CA GLY A 126 18.10 6.86 1.02
C GLY A 126 19.39 6.03 1.16
N HIS A 127 19.30 4.72 0.97
CA HIS A 127 20.43 3.77 1.04
C HIS A 127 21.21 3.81 2.38
N SER A 128 20.56 4.16 3.47
CA SER A 128 21.15 4.23 4.82
C SER A 128 21.05 2.94 5.63
N GLY A 129 20.47 1.89 5.05
CA GLY A 129 20.24 0.62 5.75
C GLY A 129 18.90 0.56 6.50
N ASP A 130 17.99 1.53 6.34
CA ASP A 130 16.62 1.39 6.85
C ASP A 130 15.90 0.26 6.10
N GLU A 131 15.55 -0.81 6.82
CA GLU A 131 15.01 -2.05 6.26
C GLU A 131 13.76 -1.80 5.38
N HIS A 132 12.89 -0.92 5.81
CA HIS A 132 11.62 -0.69 5.11
C HIS A 132 11.79 0.24 3.91
N ASN A 133 12.69 1.22 3.99
CA ASN A 133 13.03 2.07 2.86
C ASN A 133 13.76 1.29 1.77
N GLU A 134 14.76 0.48 2.14
CA GLU A 134 15.48 -0.42 1.22
C GLU A 134 14.51 -1.42 0.54
N ARG A 135 13.51 -1.89 1.30
CA ARG A 135 12.49 -2.77 0.73
C ARG A 135 11.62 -2.03 -0.29
N CYS A 136 11.25 -0.76 -0.05
CA CYS A 136 10.53 0.06 -1.01
C CYS A 136 11.34 0.28 -2.29
N ASP A 137 12.63 0.66 -2.18
CA ASP A 137 13.53 0.84 -3.31
C ASP A 137 13.59 -0.43 -4.17
N LYS A 138 13.80 -1.58 -3.53
CA LYS A 138 13.83 -2.87 -4.23
C LYS A 138 12.52 -3.16 -4.97
N LEU A 139 11.37 -2.98 -4.32
CA LEU A 139 10.06 -3.21 -4.92
C LEU A 139 9.77 -2.24 -6.07
N ALA A 140 10.10 -0.95 -5.92
CA ALA A 140 9.92 0.05 -6.96
C ALA A 140 10.78 -0.26 -8.20
N ASN A 141 12.04 -0.67 -7.97
CA ASN A 141 12.94 -1.10 -9.05
C ASN A 141 12.46 -2.37 -9.76
N GLU A 142 11.96 -3.36 -9.03
CA GLU A 142 11.37 -4.57 -9.58
C GLU A 142 10.11 -4.24 -10.40
N ALA A 143 9.24 -3.41 -9.87
CA ALA A 143 8.03 -2.94 -10.55
C ALA A 143 8.36 -2.18 -11.85
N ARG A 144 9.37 -1.33 -11.83
CA ARG A 144 9.87 -0.64 -13.02
C ARG A 144 10.33 -1.60 -14.11
N LYS A 145 10.99 -2.68 -13.74
CA LYS A 145 11.45 -3.71 -14.68
C LYS A 145 10.33 -4.64 -15.17
N GLY A 146 9.12 -4.52 -14.64
CA GLY A 146 7.98 -5.36 -15.02
C GLY A 146 8.04 -6.80 -14.47
N VAL A 147 8.93 -7.07 -13.54
CA VAL A 147 9.22 -8.43 -13.05
C VAL A 147 8.26 -8.88 -11.94
N THR A 148 7.67 -7.93 -11.20
CA THR A 148 6.98 -8.20 -9.94
C THR A 148 5.73 -9.09 -10.08
N LYS A 149 4.92 -8.89 -11.10
CA LYS A 149 3.61 -9.57 -11.18
C LYS A 149 3.64 -11.06 -11.53
N LYS A 150 4.62 -11.49 -12.32
CA LYS A 150 4.71 -12.90 -12.77
C LYS A 150 5.36 -13.80 -11.73
N LYS A 151 6.36 -13.27 -11.02
CA LYS A 151 7.14 -14.04 -10.05
C LYS A 151 6.39 -14.22 -8.73
N GLU A 152 5.75 -13.16 -8.22
CA GLU A 152 4.94 -13.25 -6.99
C GLU A 152 3.75 -14.20 -7.15
N ARG A 153 3.13 -14.22 -8.35
CA ARG A 153 2.09 -15.20 -8.69
C ARG A 153 2.62 -16.64 -8.72
N ALA A 154 3.79 -16.85 -9.29
CA ALA A 154 4.41 -18.17 -9.34
C ALA A 154 4.84 -18.63 -7.94
N ASP A 155 5.50 -17.78 -7.18
CA ASP A 155 6.00 -18.08 -5.83
C ASP A 155 4.84 -18.29 -4.83
N ALA A 156 3.73 -17.53 -4.95
CA ALA A 156 2.53 -17.71 -4.13
C ALA A 156 1.79 -19.02 -4.47
N ILE A 157 1.74 -19.39 -5.75
CA ILE A 157 1.15 -20.66 -6.21
C ILE A 157 2.02 -21.84 -5.76
N GLU A 158 3.34 -21.71 -5.85
CA GLU A 158 4.30 -22.74 -5.44
C GLU A 158 4.35 -22.93 -3.92
N ALA A 159 4.13 -21.87 -3.14
CA ALA A 159 4.04 -21.90 -1.68
C ALA A 159 2.71 -22.45 -1.14
N GLY A 160 1.75 -22.78 -1.99
CA GLY A 160 0.44 -23.33 -1.57
C GLY A 160 -0.44 -22.35 -0.77
N ASN A 161 -0.16 -21.06 -0.87
CA ASN A 161 -0.92 -20.04 -0.17
C ASN A 161 -2.33 -19.89 -0.75
N THR A 162 -3.29 -20.43 -0.05
CA THR A 162 -4.72 -20.39 -0.42
C THR A 162 -5.39 -19.20 0.24
N LEU A 163 -6.16 -18.47 -0.52
CA LEU A 163 -6.66 -17.13 -0.24
C LEU A 163 -8.19 -17.07 -0.04
N ILE A 164 -8.76 -16.53 1.05
CA ILE A 164 -10.21 -16.48 1.32
C ILE A 164 -10.62 -15.19 2.03
N GLY A 165 -11.59 -14.46 1.52
CA GLY A 165 -12.12 -13.27 2.16
C GLY A 165 -13.37 -13.55 2.97
N SER A 166 -13.54 -12.90 4.12
CA SER A 166 -14.75 -12.98 4.93
C SER A 166 -15.06 -11.64 5.59
N LYS A 167 -16.37 -11.32 5.69
CA LYS A 167 -16.93 -10.15 6.36
C LYS A 167 -17.46 -10.47 7.75
N LYS A 168 -16.98 -11.45 8.48
CA LYS A 168 -17.42 -11.68 9.87
C LYS A 168 -16.49 -11.00 10.86
N SER A 169 -17.04 -10.66 12.03
CA SER A 169 -16.36 -9.99 13.14
C SER A 169 -14.96 -10.52 13.39
N GLY A 170 -13.99 -9.66 13.49
CA GLY A 170 -12.60 -9.98 13.78
C GLY A 170 -11.69 -10.11 12.55
N THR A 171 -12.24 -10.03 11.32
CA THR A 171 -11.43 -10.20 10.10
C THR A 171 -11.59 -9.01 9.18
N LEU A 172 -10.48 -8.40 8.79
CA LEU A 172 -10.42 -7.31 7.83
C LEU A 172 -10.00 -7.84 6.47
N CYS A 173 -10.86 -7.65 5.46
CA CYS A 173 -10.57 -8.02 4.09
C CYS A 173 -10.18 -6.78 3.29
N VAL A 174 -8.98 -6.76 2.73
CA VAL A 174 -8.48 -5.65 1.91
C VAL A 174 -8.20 -6.15 0.50
N TRP A 175 -9.01 -5.73 -0.46
CA TRP A 175 -8.73 -5.96 -1.87
C TRP A 175 -7.58 -5.06 -2.32
N TYR A 176 -6.55 -5.69 -2.82
CA TYR A 176 -5.38 -5.00 -3.30
C TYR A 176 -5.06 -5.44 -4.73
N LYS A 177 -5.39 -4.61 -5.72
CA LYS A 177 -5.33 -4.92 -7.16
C LYS A 177 -6.06 -6.22 -7.50
N ASN A 178 -5.41 -7.36 -7.57
CA ASN A 178 -6.02 -8.66 -7.81
C ASN A 178 -5.82 -9.61 -6.64
N CYS A 179 -5.34 -9.12 -5.52
CA CYS A 179 -5.10 -9.88 -4.31
C CYS A 179 -6.01 -9.37 -3.19
N LEU A 180 -6.74 -10.25 -2.56
CA LEU A 180 -7.48 -9.97 -1.34
C LEU A 180 -6.56 -10.29 -0.17
N LYS A 181 -6.25 -9.30 0.66
CA LYS A 181 -5.56 -9.53 1.94
C LYS A 181 -6.58 -9.65 3.03
N VAL A 182 -6.54 -10.75 3.75
CA VAL A 182 -7.38 -10.98 4.93
C VAL A 182 -6.49 -10.86 6.16
N ILE A 183 -6.83 -9.92 7.01
CA ILE A 183 -6.13 -9.67 8.26
C ILE A 183 -7.04 -10.15 9.37
N ASP A 184 -6.60 -11.15 10.11
CA ASP A 184 -7.24 -11.52 11.36
C ASP A 184 -6.85 -10.50 12.42
N LEU A 185 -7.84 -9.78 12.94
CA LEU A 185 -7.62 -8.68 13.89
C LEU A 185 -7.31 -9.16 15.32
N GLU A 186 -7.60 -10.41 15.65
CA GLU A 186 -7.28 -10.98 16.95
C GLU A 186 -5.85 -11.55 16.99
N THR A 187 -5.47 -12.27 15.93
CA THR A 187 -4.14 -12.93 15.85
C THR A 187 -3.11 -12.10 15.11
N ASN A 188 -3.53 -11.04 14.42
CA ASN A 188 -2.69 -10.24 13.51
C ASN A 188 -2.06 -11.03 12.36
N VAL A 189 -2.62 -12.18 12.03
CA VAL A 189 -2.19 -12.98 10.89
C VAL A 189 -2.74 -12.34 9.61
N ILE A 190 -1.89 -12.18 8.60
CA ILE A 190 -2.27 -11.69 7.28
C ILE A 190 -2.23 -12.86 6.32
N GLU A 191 -3.36 -13.14 5.70
CA GLU A 191 -3.48 -14.12 4.63
C GLU A 191 -3.72 -13.37 3.30
N ASP A 192 -2.97 -13.70 2.27
CA ASP A 192 -3.06 -13.09 0.94
C ASP A 192 -3.87 -13.97 -0.01
N TYR A 193 -4.84 -13.37 -0.73
CA TYR A 193 -5.84 -14.08 -1.54
C TYR A 193 -5.85 -13.60 -3.00
N ASP A 194 -5.42 -14.46 -3.93
CA ASP A 194 -5.38 -14.14 -5.37
C ASP A 194 -6.71 -14.52 -6.05
N ARG A 195 -7.30 -13.56 -6.73
CA ARG A 195 -8.57 -13.67 -7.43
C ARG A 195 -8.55 -14.72 -8.56
N ASP A 196 -7.40 -14.96 -9.14
CA ASP A 196 -7.27 -15.83 -10.31
C ASP A 196 -7.27 -17.32 -9.93
N ILE A 197 -6.99 -17.67 -8.66
CA ILE A 197 -7.00 -19.06 -8.17
C ILE A 197 -8.43 -19.55 -7.91
N HIS A 198 -9.35 -18.66 -7.53
CA HIS A 198 -10.72 -19.01 -7.17
C HIS A 198 -11.77 -18.63 -8.21
N GLY A 199 -11.33 -18.19 -9.39
CA GLY A 199 -12.24 -17.72 -10.43
C GLY A 199 -12.87 -16.35 -10.14
N ALA A 200 -13.17 -15.60 -11.18
CA ALA A 200 -13.60 -14.19 -11.08
C ALA A 200 -15.02 -13.98 -10.50
N ARG A 201 -15.65 -14.98 -9.89
CA ARG A 201 -17.08 -14.93 -9.53
C ARG A 201 -17.41 -15.11 -8.06
N GLY A 202 -16.48 -15.50 -7.21
CA GLY A 202 -16.76 -15.67 -5.79
C GLY A 202 -16.74 -14.34 -5.04
N SER A 203 -17.81 -14.03 -4.31
CA SER A 203 -17.69 -13.06 -3.22
C SER A 203 -16.84 -13.69 -2.10
N ALA A 204 -16.18 -12.88 -1.29
CA ALA A 204 -15.43 -13.37 -0.14
C ALA A 204 -16.23 -14.28 0.81
N LEU A 205 -17.56 -14.19 0.74
CA LEU A 205 -18.53 -15.03 1.46
C LEU A 205 -18.71 -16.42 0.83
N GLU A 206 -18.80 -16.51 -0.51
CA GLU A 206 -18.99 -17.77 -1.24
C GLU A 206 -17.78 -18.70 -1.08
N ILE A 207 -16.58 -18.12 -1.10
CA ILE A 207 -15.33 -18.86 -0.91
C ILE A 207 -15.25 -19.53 0.47
N ARG A 208 -15.85 -18.92 1.51
CA ARG A 208 -15.86 -19.47 2.86
C ARG A 208 -16.83 -20.64 3.04
N GLU A 209 -17.95 -20.65 2.31
CA GLU A 209 -18.92 -21.73 2.35
C GLU A 209 -18.38 -23.02 1.73
N GLU A 210 -17.55 -22.94 0.69
CA GLU A 210 -16.92 -24.10 0.06
C GLU A 210 -15.91 -24.82 0.95
N LYS A 211 -15.24 -24.12 1.89
CA LYS A 211 -14.28 -24.75 2.84
C LYS A 211 -14.93 -25.32 4.10
N SER A 212 -16.20 -25.05 4.34
CA SER A 212 -16.95 -25.58 5.48
C SER A 212 -17.68 -26.88 5.17
N ARG A 213 -17.51 -27.41 3.93
CA ARG A 213 -17.98 -28.70 3.47
C ARG A 213 -16.81 -29.66 3.26
#